data_a1c227b30454ca9f6e2f5fd8d3602805
#
_entry.id   a1c227b30454ca9f6e2f5fd8d3602805
#
_cell.length_a   1.000
_cell.length_b   1.000
_cell.length_c   1.000
_cell.angle_alpha   90.00
_cell.angle_beta   90.00
_cell.angle_gamma   90.00
#
_symmetry.space_group_name_H-M   'P 1'
#
loop_
_entity.id
_entity.type
_entity.pdbx_description
1 polymer ?
#
loop_
_entity_poly.entity_id
_entity_poly.type
_entity_poly.pdbx_seq_one_letter_code
_entity_poly.pdbx_strand_id
1 'polypeptide(L)'
;RYQTEKQFLRDAIDDAASIARSPEEFSKILDEKYHIILKISRNRYSYLHPGRKKYITGRNLGTRYTEDFLLKAFEENTKSRRELKEEILEQQAPNTSTDLPPVPFSDTSAIPAPFIFIKSNLRLVIDLQTCIKAQQSKAYAQKVKLTNLKQMAQTVAYIQEHGYDSLDDFHAALNQASDQTSASRKSLKDTEQQLKEVNEQIHFTGQYLAYKNVYADYRKSRNKEKFYEEHQAELSLYDTALRTLKEKSGGNKLPSMKALYAEKDRLVELRDRQREDFSNHQDYERELRTVSANIDMILGKNRGQEQQIEKEQNL
;
A
#
# COMPACT_ATOMS: atom_id res chain seq x y z
N ARG A 1 -16.07 -21.44 -2.49
CA ARG A 1 -14.61 -21.30 -2.70
C ARG A 1 -13.91 -22.04 -1.58
N TYR A 2 -13.08 -23.02 -1.90
CA TYR A 2 -12.24 -23.70 -0.92
C TYR A 2 -11.19 -22.69 -0.42
N GLN A 3 -11.25 -22.36 0.87
CA GLN A 3 -10.25 -21.53 1.53
C GLN A 3 -8.99 -22.39 1.75
N THR A 4 -7.84 -21.93 1.28
CA THR A 4 -6.57 -22.66 1.52
C THR A 4 -6.19 -22.56 3.01
N GLU A 5 -5.53 -23.58 3.54
CA GLU A 5 -5.06 -23.60 4.94
C GLU A 5 -4.22 -22.35 5.30
N LYS A 6 -3.40 -21.86 4.35
CA LYS A 6 -2.62 -20.63 4.54
C LYS A 6 -3.52 -19.40 4.60
N GLN A 7 -4.59 -19.35 3.82
CA GLN A 7 -5.53 -18.23 3.85
C GLN A 7 -6.33 -18.23 5.15
N PHE A 8 -6.76 -19.41 5.60
CA PHE A 8 -7.41 -19.56 6.91
C PHE A 8 -6.53 -19.05 8.05
N LEU A 9 -5.23 -19.44 8.05
CA LEU A 9 -4.28 -18.94 9.06
C LEU A 9 -4.10 -17.43 8.99
N ARG A 10 -4.01 -16.84 7.81
CA ARG A 10 -3.89 -15.39 7.63
C ARG A 10 -5.10 -14.65 8.19
N ASP A 11 -6.30 -15.08 7.80
CA ASP A 11 -7.54 -14.44 8.24
C ASP A 11 -7.72 -14.54 9.76
N ALA A 12 -7.37 -15.70 10.35
CA ALA A 12 -7.43 -15.91 11.80
C ALA A 12 -6.38 -15.07 12.57
N ILE A 13 -5.18 -14.95 12.03
CA ILE A 13 -4.09 -14.14 12.61
C ILE A 13 -4.45 -12.66 12.53
N ASP A 14 -4.94 -12.18 11.38
CA ASP A 14 -5.35 -10.79 11.19
C ASP A 14 -6.48 -10.40 12.15
N ASP A 15 -7.49 -11.28 12.32
CA ASP A 15 -8.58 -11.05 13.27
C ASP A 15 -8.09 -11.05 14.74
N ALA A 16 -7.25 -12.00 15.12
CA ALA A 16 -6.70 -12.07 16.48
C ALA A 16 -5.75 -10.89 16.76
N ALA A 17 -4.91 -10.50 15.81
CA ALA A 17 -3.98 -9.38 15.96
C ALA A 17 -4.68 -8.03 16.09
N SER A 18 -5.87 -7.87 15.49
CA SER A 18 -6.66 -6.64 15.60
C SER A 18 -7.24 -6.37 16.98
N ILE A 19 -7.27 -7.40 17.87
CA ILE A 19 -7.90 -7.34 19.19
C ILE A 19 -6.84 -7.48 20.30
N ALA A 20 -5.83 -8.32 20.10
CA ALA A 20 -4.84 -8.67 21.11
C ALA A 20 -3.92 -7.49 21.45
N ARG A 21 -3.59 -7.36 22.73
CA ARG A 21 -2.68 -6.34 23.29
C ARG A 21 -1.36 -6.93 23.78
N SER A 22 -1.28 -8.24 23.85
CA SER A 22 -0.06 -8.97 24.22
C SER A 22 0.06 -10.29 23.46
N PRO A 23 1.28 -10.86 23.36
CA PRO A 23 1.48 -12.18 22.75
C PRO A 23 0.67 -13.29 23.44
N GLU A 24 0.46 -13.21 24.75
CA GLU A 24 -0.30 -14.18 25.53
C GLU A 24 -1.79 -14.09 25.17
N GLU A 25 -2.36 -12.89 25.09
CA GLU A 25 -3.74 -12.65 24.68
C GLU A 25 -3.95 -13.09 23.25
N PHE A 26 -3.01 -12.79 22.36
CA PHE A 26 -3.02 -13.24 20.98
C PHE A 26 -3.04 -14.76 20.83
N SER A 27 -2.17 -15.46 21.59
CA SER A 27 -2.13 -16.93 21.63
C SER A 27 -3.44 -17.51 22.13
N LYS A 28 -4.04 -16.89 23.15
CA LYS A 28 -5.32 -17.32 23.73
C LYS A 28 -6.47 -17.16 22.74
N ILE A 29 -6.56 -16.03 22.06
CA ILE A 29 -7.59 -15.79 21.02
C ILE A 29 -7.47 -16.79 19.87
N LEU A 30 -6.25 -17.07 19.40
CA LEU A 30 -5.99 -18.04 18.35
C LEU A 30 -6.43 -19.45 18.73
N ASP A 31 -6.17 -19.87 19.97
CA ASP A 31 -6.54 -21.20 20.47
C ASP A 31 -8.05 -21.33 20.72
N GLU A 32 -8.65 -20.40 21.46
CA GLU A 32 -10.07 -20.44 21.82
C GLU A 32 -11.01 -20.26 20.63
N LYS A 33 -10.66 -19.38 19.69
CA LYS A 33 -11.57 -19.02 18.58
C LYS A 33 -11.33 -19.82 17.32
N TYR A 34 -10.08 -20.19 17.04
CA TYR A 34 -9.68 -20.81 15.78
C TYR A 34 -9.00 -22.18 15.95
N HIS A 35 -8.76 -22.62 17.16
CA HIS A 35 -8.02 -23.85 17.49
C HIS A 35 -6.63 -23.89 16.82
N ILE A 36 -5.98 -22.73 16.72
CA ILE A 36 -4.65 -22.57 16.16
C ILE A 36 -3.66 -22.47 17.32
N ILE A 37 -2.68 -23.38 17.36
CA ILE A 37 -1.65 -23.36 18.39
C ILE A 37 -0.49 -22.50 17.92
N LEU A 38 -0.17 -21.44 18.69
CA LEU A 38 0.98 -20.59 18.49
C LEU A 38 2.20 -21.19 19.20
N LYS A 39 3.30 -21.34 18.49
CA LYS A 39 4.61 -21.69 19.04
C LYS A 39 5.59 -20.54 18.84
N ILE A 40 6.11 -20.02 19.95
CA ILE A 40 7.13 -18.98 19.96
C ILE A 40 8.49 -19.64 20.21
N SER A 41 9.47 -19.46 19.33
CA SER A 41 10.81 -20.02 19.48
C SER A 41 11.86 -19.12 18.83
N ARG A 42 12.82 -18.60 19.61
CA ARG A 42 13.92 -17.75 19.14
C ARG A 42 13.44 -16.59 18.27
N ASN A 43 12.51 -15.81 18.76
CA ASN A 43 11.89 -14.67 18.04
C ASN A 43 11.24 -15.08 16.70
N ARG A 44 10.61 -16.27 16.67
CA ARG A 44 9.82 -16.73 15.53
C ARG A 44 8.47 -17.26 15.94
N TYR A 45 7.46 -16.70 15.34
CA TYR A 45 6.09 -17.19 15.48
C TYR A 45 5.84 -18.30 14.46
N SER A 46 5.27 -19.39 14.91
CA SER A 46 4.90 -20.54 14.10
C SER A 46 3.51 -21.01 14.50
N TYR A 47 2.66 -21.23 13.51
CA TYR A 47 1.23 -21.50 13.68
C TYR A 47 0.91 -22.93 13.26
N LEU A 48 0.16 -23.64 14.09
CA LEU A 48 -0.34 -24.98 13.78
C LEU A 48 -1.82 -24.89 13.43
N HIS A 49 -2.14 -25.16 12.16
CA HIS A 49 -3.52 -25.27 11.69
C HIS A 49 -4.19 -26.52 12.28
N PRO A 50 -5.49 -26.49 12.66
CA PRO A 50 -6.20 -27.64 13.25
C PRO A 50 -6.14 -28.92 12.42
N GLY A 51 -6.09 -28.81 11.10
CA GLY A 51 -5.99 -29.94 10.17
C GLY A 51 -4.57 -30.39 9.84
N ARG A 52 -3.51 -29.87 10.50
CA ARG A 52 -2.10 -30.19 10.17
C ARG A 52 -1.34 -30.72 11.34
N LYS A 53 -0.30 -31.52 11.01
CA LYS A 53 0.68 -32.02 11.99
C LYS A 53 1.97 -31.19 12.03
N LYS A 54 2.17 -30.23 11.11
CA LYS A 54 3.39 -29.44 11.01
C LYS A 54 3.07 -27.94 11.09
N TYR A 55 3.90 -27.23 11.86
CA TYR A 55 3.81 -25.77 12.01
C TYR A 55 4.18 -25.04 10.70
N ILE A 56 3.51 -23.94 10.44
CA ILE A 56 3.85 -22.99 9.38
C ILE A 56 4.44 -21.75 10.06
N THR A 57 5.63 -21.34 9.65
CA THR A 57 6.29 -20.14 10.19
C THR A 57 5.62 -18.87 9.66
N GLY A 58 5.59 -17.82 10.46
CA GLY A 58 5.03 -16.52 10.08
C GLY A 58 5.63 -15.99 8.77
N ARG A 59 6.94 -16.15 8.56
CA ARG A 59 7.60 -15.79 7.28
C ARG A 59 6.98 -16.48 6.05
N ASN A 60 6.53 -17.71 6.19
CA ASN A 60 5.90 -18.46 5.09
C ASN A 60 4.46 -18.03 4.82
N LEU A 61 3.85 -17.27 5.72
CA LEU A 61 2.55 -16.64 5.56
C LEU A 61 2.68 -15.22 5.00
N GLY A 62 3.81 -14.55 5.25
CA GLY A 62 4.12 -13.19 4.81
C GLY A 62 4.77 -12.36 5.93
N THR A 63 5.32 -11.19 5.61
CA THR A 63 6.03 -10.32 6.57
C THR A 63 5.11 -9.80 7.68
N ARG A 64 3.82 -9.63 7.42
CA ARG A 64 2.80 -9.20 8.39
C ARG A 64 2.55 -10.21 9.52
N TYR A 65 2.96 -11.48 9.35
CA TYR A 65 2.73 -12.58 10.30
C TYR A 65 3.99 -12.95 11.08
N THR A 66 5.00 -12.06 11.03
CA THR A 66 6.24 -12.18 11.80
C THR A 66 6.08 -11.52 13.18
N GLU A 67 6.90 -11.94 14.14
CA GLU A 67 6.89 -11.43 15.51
C GLU A 67 7.03 -9.91 15.56
N ASP A 68 8.02 -9.35 14.85
CA ASP A 68 8.31 -7.91 14.87
C ASP A 68 7.11 -7.06 14.43
N PHE A 69 6.35 -7.54 13.44
CA PHE A 69 5.16 -6.85 12.96
C PHE A 69 4.00 -6.95 13.95
N LEU A 70 3.80 -8.14 14.52
CA LEU A 70 2.71 -8.38 15.47
C LEU A 70 2.92 -7.67 16.80
N LEU A 71 4.17 -7.58 17.30
CA LEU A 71 4.48 -6.80 18.50
C LEU A 71 4.14 -5.32 18.34
N LYS A 72 4.43 -4.73 17.15
CA LYS A 72 4.01 -3.36 16.86
C LYS A 72 2.49 -3.21 16.83
N ALA A 73 1.79 -4.17 16.23
CA ALA A 73 0.32 -4.17 16.23
C ALA A 73 -0.26 -4.25 17.64
N PHE A 74 0.35 -5.02 18.55
CA PHE A 74 -0.07 -5.09 19.96
C PHE A 74 0.21 -3.79 20.71
N GLU A 75 1.33 -3.13 20.46
CA GLU A 75 1.64 -1.80 20.99
C GLU A 75 0.63 -0.77 20.52
N GLU A 76 0.25 -0.79 19.26
CA GLU A 76 -0.78 0.09 18.68
C GLU A 76 -2.15 -0.17 19.31
N ASN A 77 -2.53 -1.42 19.55
CA ASN A 77 -3.78 -1.79 20.20
C ASN A 77 -3.84 -1.39 21.69
N THR A 78 -2.69 -1.19 22.34
CA THR A 78 -2.64 -0.73 23.74
C THR A 78 -2.86 0.77 23.88
N LYS A 79 -2.61 1.54 22.80
CA LYS A 79 -2.85 2.97 22.77
C LYS A 79 -4.31 3.24 22.39
N SER A 80 -4.96 4.18 23.08
CA SER A 80 -6.27 4.63 22.64
C SER A 80 -6.14 5.32 21.29
N ARG A 81 -7.13 5.16 20.40
CA ARG A 81 -7.15 5.80 19.08
C ARG A 81 -6.99 7.32 19.16
N ARG A 82 -7.37 7.90 20.28
CA ARG A 82 -7.26 9.32 20.59
C ARG A 82 -5.81 9.72 20.89
N GLU A 83 -5.11 8.92 21.70
CA GLU A 83 -3.69 9.11 22.05
C GLU A 83 -2.80 8.98 20.81
N LEU A 84 -3.08 8.01 19.95
CA LEU A 84 -2.40 7.84 18.67
C LEU A 84 -2.60 9.05 17.74
N LYS A 85 -3.82 9.62 17.69
CA LYS A 85 -4.08 10.84 16.91
C LYS A 85 -3.36 12.06 17.48
N GLU A 86 -3.34 12.20 18.79
CA GLU A 86 -2.63 13.31 19.47
C GLU A 86 -1.12 13.18 19.25
N GLU A 87 -0.55 11.98 19.36
CA GLU A 87 0.87 11.71 19.13
C GLU A 87 1.28 11.98 17.66
N ILE A 88 0.45 11.61 16.69
CA ILE A 88 0.66 11.90 15.26
C ILE A 88 0.54 13.40 14.99
N LEU A 89 -0.40 14.11 15.63
CA LEU A 89 -0.57 15.55 15.50
C LEU A 89 0.58 16.32 16.14
N GLU A 90 1.09 15.89 17.29
CA GLU A 90 2.27 16.48 17.92
C GLU A 90 3.56 16.27 17.12
N GLN A 91 3.71 15.12 16.46
CA GLN A 91 4.84 14.86 15.57
C GLN A 91 4.77 15.63 14.24
N GLN A 92 3.60 16.11 13.86
CA GLN A 92 3.35 16.90 12.65
C GLN A 92 3.25 18.42 12.92
N ALA A 93 3.27 18.84 14.19
CA ALA A 93 3.29 20.26 14.51
C ALA A 93 4.64 20.87 14.10
N PRO A 94 4.67 21.89 13.22
CA PRO A 94 5.92 22.56 12.89
C PRO A 94 6.42 23.27 14.14
N ASN A 95 7.61 22.97 14.60
CA ASN A 95 8.33 23.73 15.60
C ASN A 95 8.55 25.16 15.08
N THR A 96 7.60 26.03 15.33
CA THR A 96 7.76 27.47 15.13
C THR A 96 8.44 28.06 16.36
N SER A 97 9.72 28.11 16.31
CA SER A 97 10.53 29.25 16.80
C SER A 97 12.02 28.94 16.69
N THR A 98 12.70 29.59 15.77
CA THR A 98 13.94 30.30 16.09
C THR A 98 14.47 30.97 14.82
N ASP A 99 14.66 32.26 14.91
CA ASP A 99 15.38 33.10 13.96
C ASP A 99 16.77 32.53 13.64
N LEU A 100 16.99 32.19 12.36
CA LEU A 100 18.32 32.03 11.78
C LEU A 100 18.30 32.58 10.34
N PRO A 101 19.35 33.27 9.91
CA PRO A 101 19.40 33.93 8.61
C PRO A 101 19.45 32.95 7.44
N PRO A 102 19.03 33.34 6.23
CA PRO A 102 18.90 32.44 5.08
C PRO A 102 20.26 31.96 4.62
N VAL A 103 20.50 30.66 4.71
CA VAL A 103 21.61 29.97 4.05
C VAL A 103 21.18 29.48 2.68
N PRO A 104 22.06 29.62 1.64
CA PRO A 104 21.65 29.32 0.28
C PRO A 104 21.55 27.83 0.03
N PHE A 105 20.47 27.49 -0.62
CA PHE A 105 20.19 26.32 -1.46
C PHE A 105 21.19 25.15 -1.33
N SER A 106 20.83 24.16 -0.53
CA SER A 106 21.23 22.78 -0.74
C SER A 106 19.95 21.94 -0.89
N ASP A 107 19.80 21.33 -2.06
CA ASP A 107 18.75 20.41 -2.44
C ASP A 107 18.75 19.19 -1.49
N THR A 108 18.12 19.35 -0.36
CA THR A 108 17.65 18.22 0.43
C THR A 108 16.13 18.28 0.37
N SER A 109 15.56 17.76 -0.71
CA SER A 109 14.14 17.47 -0.75
C SER A 109 13.86 16.44 0.34
N ALA A 110 13.55 16.94 1.54
CA ALA A 110 13.10 16.11 2.65
C ALA A 110 11.90 15.30 2.14
N ILE A 111 12.07 14.00 2.07
CA ILE A 111 10.98 13.10 1.69
C ILE A 111 9.90 13.30 2.76
N PRO A 112 8.68 13.71 2.39
CA PRO A 112 7.61 13.96 3.37
C PRO A 112 7.35 12.70 4.20
N ALA A 113 6.94 12.91 5.45
CA ALA A 113 6.58 11.80 6.34
C ALA A 113 5.45 10.96 5.72
N PRO A 114 5.48 9.63 5.85
CA PRO A 114 4.49 8.75 5.27
C PRO A 114 3.10 9.01 5.90
N PHE A 115 2.06 8.97 5.08
CA PHE A 115 0.69 8.99 5.56
C PHE A 115 0.35 7.65 6.21
N ILE A 116 0.04 7.66 7.52
CA ILE A 116 -0.32 6.46 8.27
C ILE A 116 -1.84 6.43 8.46
N PHE A 117 -2.48 5.36 7.98
CA PHE A 117 -3.90 5.11 8.15
C PHE A 117 -4.15 3.83 8.95
N ILE A 118 -4.94 3.95 10.01
CA ILE A 118 -5.37 2.82 10.84
C ILE A 118 -6.80 2.46 10.46
N LYS A 119 -6.97 1.32 9.81
CA LYS A 119 -8.24 0.85 9.29
C LYS A 119 -9.18 0.45 10.43
N SER A 120 -10.41 0.94 10.37
CA SER A 120 -11.47 0.50 11.26
C SER A 120 -12.05 -0.85 10.84
N ASN A 121 -12.81 -1.49 11.76
CA ASN A 121 -13.53 -2.75 11.47
C ASN A 121 -14.92 -2.50 10.85
N LEU A 122 -15.13 -1.37 10.19
CA LEU A 122 -16.37 -1.03 9.51
C LEU A 122 -16.59 -1.93 8.29
N ARG A 123 -17.83 -2.42 8.17
CA ARG A 123 -18.29 -3.23 7.04
C ARG A 123 -19.58 -2.63 6.49
N LEU A 124 -19.87 -2.93 5.25
CA LEU A 124 -21.13 -2.54 4.61
C LEU A 124 -22.31 -3.16 5.33
N VAL A 125 -23.34 -2.36 5.53
CA VAL A 125 -24.66 -2.80 5.94
C VAL A 125 -25.30 -3.57 4.78
N ILE A 126 -25.81 -4.75 5.06
CA ILE A 126 -26.41 -5.63 4.05
C ILE A 126 -27.89 -5.34 3.95
N ASP A 127 -28.38 -5.03 2.75
CA ASP A 127 -29.82 -4.93 2.52
C ASP A 127 -30.45 -6.33 2.56
N LEU A 128 -31.40 -6.48 3.49
CA LEU A 128 -32.12 -7.74 3.71
C LEU A 128 -33.14 -8.04 2.61
N GLN A 129 -33.61 -7.02 1.90
CA GLN A 129 -34.60 -7.19 0.84
C GLN A 129 -33.98 -7.77 -0.43
N THR A 130 -32.74 -7.35 -0.73
CA THR A 130 -31.99 -7.81 -1.91
C THR A 130 -31.13 -9.04 -1.62
N CYS A 131 -30.92 -9.38 -0.34
CA CYS A 131 -30.07 -10.50 0.06
C CYS A 131 -30.81 -11.85 -0.04
N ILE A 132 -30.60 -12.59 -1.13
CA ILE A 132 -31.21 -13.90 -1.42
C ILE A 132 -31.07 -14.89 -0.23
N LYS A 133 -29.86 -14.94 0.40
CA LYS A 133 -29.63 -15.82 1.56
C LYS A 133 -30.47 -15.45 2.77
N ALA A 134 -30.73 -14.15 2.97
CA ALA A 134 -31.58 -13.69 4.06
C ALA A 134 -33.04 -13.99 3.81
N GLN A 135 -33.50 -13.99 2.55
CA GLN A 135 -34.86 -14.40 2.14
C GLN A 135 -35.06 -15.88 2.35
N GLN A 136 -34.06 -16.71 2.09
CA GLN A 136 -34.16 -18.19 2.18
C GLN A 136 -33.98 -18.72 3.60
N SER A 137 -33.35 -18.00 4.51
CA SER A 137 -33.03 -18.46 5.88
C SER A 137 -33.35 -17.43 6.93
N LYS A 138 -34.39 -17.70 7.77
CA LYS A 138 -34.74 -16.84 8.92
C LYS A 138 -33.59 -16.66 9.91
N ALA A 139 -32.83 -17.73 10.19
CA ALA A 139 -31.68 -17.67 11.10
C ALA A 139 -30.58 -16.76 10.54
N TYR A 140 -30.30 -16.85 9.24
CA TYR A 140 -29.33 -15.97 8.58
C TYR A 140 -29.82 -14.51 8.59
N ALA A 141 -31.08 -14.27 8.28
CA ALA A 141 -31.70 -12.94 8.33
C ALA A 141 -31.59 -12.30 9.72
N GLN A 142 -31.83 -13.05 10.79
CA GLN A 142 -31.64 -12.56 12.17
C GLN A 142 -30.19 -12.20 12.47
N LYS A 143 -29.25 -13.04 12.06
CA LYS A 143 -27.80 -12.76 12.22
C LYS A 143 -27.41 -11.48 11.46
N VAL A 144 -27.89 -11.31 10.22
CA VAL A 144 -27.61 -10.11 9.42
C VAL A 144 -28.24 -8.88 10.08
N LYS A 145 -29.47 -8.94 10.59
CA LYS A 145 -30.10 -7.82 11.31
C LYS A 145 -29.22 -7.34 12.48
N LEU A 146 -28.72 -8.27 13.30
CA LEU A 146 -27.87 -7.93 14.44
C LEU A 146 -26.53 -7.35 13.98
N THR A 147 -25.93 -7.92 12.94
CA THR A 147 -24.69 -7.41 12.35
C THR A 147 -24.88 -6.01 11.78
N ASN A 148 -25.97 -5.78 11.04
CA ASN A 148 -26.31 -4.46 10.49
C ASN A 148 -26.48 -3.42 11.59
N LEU A 149 -27.19 -3.75 12.67
CA LEU A 149 -27.37 -2.84 13.80
C LEU A 149 -26.01 -2.44 14.41
N LYS A 150 -25.12 -3.40 14.57
CA LYS A 150 -23.76 -3.15 15.05
C LYS A 150 -22.96 -2.24 14.07
N GLN A 151 -23.05 -2.48 12.77
CA GLN A 151 -22.36 -1.68 11.77
C GLN A 151 -22.94 -0.25 11.67
N MET A 152 -24.25 -0.10 11.79
CA MET A 152 -24.89 1.22 11.85
C MET A 152 -24.42 2.01 13.08
N ALA A 153 -24.39 1.39 14.25
CA ALA A 153 -23.88 2.03 15.47
C ALA A 153 -22.39 2.42 15.34
N GLN A 154 -21.57 1.56 14.77
CA GLN A 154 -20.17 1.86 14.49
C GLN A 154 -20.00 2.98 13.46
N THR A 155 -20.86 3.08 12.45
CA THR A 155 -20.85 4.17 11.47
C THR A 155 -21.16 5.51 12.13
N VAL A 156 -22.17 5.54 13.01
CA VAL A 156 -22.52 6.77 13.77
C VAL A 156 -21.36 7.18 14.70
N ALA A 157 -20.79 6.22 15.42
CA ALA A 157 -19.63 6.48 16.26
C ALA A 157 -18.44 7.03 15.45
N TYR A 158 -18.19 6.45 14.27
CA TYR A 158 -17.14 6.92 13.36
C TYR A 158 -17.33 8.39 12.96
N ILE A 159 -18.57 8.78 12.60
CA ILE A 159 -18.90 10.15 12.23
C ILE A 159 -18.62 11.11 13.41
N GLN A 160 -19.04 10.72 14.60
CA GLN A 160 -18.85 11.52 15.82
C GLN A 160 -17.36 11.63 16.21
N GLU A 161 -16.62 10.54 16.18
CA GLU A 161 -15.18 10.50 16.48
C GLU A 161 -14.34 11.35 15.52
N HIS A 162 -14.78 11.46 14.24
CA HIS A 162 -14.08 12.24 13.23
C HIS A 162 -14.59 13.68 13.11
N GLY A 163 -15.60 14.04 13.90
CA GLY A 163 -16.11 15.41 13.95
C GLY A 163 -16.77 15.87 12.64
N TYR A 164 -17.47 14.97 11.95
CA TYR A 164 -18.26 15.37 10.79
C TYR A 164 -19.63 15.86 11.26
N ASP A 165 -19.81 17.19 11.27
CA ASP A 165 -21.04 17.83 11.78
C ASP A 165 -22.16 17.81 10.73
N SER A 166 -21.83 17.69 9.45
CA SER A 166 -22.78 17.64 8.34
C SER A 166 -22.42 16.58 7.30
N LEU A 167 -23.40 16.22 6.47
CA LEU A 167 -23.16 15.35 5.30
C LEU A 167 -22.23 16.02 4.28
N ASP A 168 -22.31 17.35 4.16
CA ASP A 168 -21.46 18.10 3.24
C ASP A 168 -20.00 18.06 3.68
N ASP A 169 -19.72 18.19 4.99
CA ASP A 169 -18.37 18.04 5.54
C ASP A 169 -17.81 16.63 5.29
N PHE A 170 -18.65 15.61 5.49
CA PHE A 170 -18.27 14.23 5.19
C PHE A 170 -17.98 14.02 3.70
N HIS A 171 -18.83 14.54 2.81
CA HIS A 171 -18.61 14.46 1.37
C HIS A 171 -17.35 15.22 0.93
N ALA A 172 -17.07 16.36 1.53
CA ALA A 172 -15.83 17.10 1.29
C ALA A 172 -14.60 16.25 1.69
N ALA A 173 -14.65 15.60 2.85
CA ALA A 173 -13.58 14.70 3.30
C ALA A 173 -13.40 13.49 2.36
N LEU A 174 -14.50 12.90 1.87
CA LEU A 174 -14.46 11.80 0.90
C LEU A 174 -13.84 12.24 -0.43
N ASN A 175 -14.21 13.42 -0.95
CA ASN A 175 -13.63 13.97 -2.16
C ASN A 175 -12.14 14.25 -1.99
N GLN A 176 -11.74 14.85 -0.87
CA GLN A 176 -10.34 15.08 -0.54
C GLN A 176 -9.54 13.78 -0.47
N ALA A 177 -10.06 12.72 0.14
CA ALA A 177 -9.42 11.41 0.19
C ALA A 177 -9.25 10.79 -1.22
N SER A 178 -10.25 10.96 -2.09
CA SER A 178 -10.18 10.52 -3.48
C SER A 178 -9.10 11.27 -4.28
N ASP A 179 -9.00 12.59 -4.08
CA ASP A 179 -7.98 13.42 -4.71
C ASP A 179 -6.57 13.04 -4.23
N GLN A 180 -6.40 12.80 -2.93
CA GLN A 180 -5.14 12.34 -2.34
C GLN A 180 -4.73 10.96 -2.89
N THR A 181 -5.66 10.01 -3.01
CA THR A 181 -5.42 8.70 -3.63
C THR A 181 -4.95 8.85 -5.07
N SER A 182 -5.61 9.72 -5.84
CA SER A 182 -5.27 10.00 -7.23
C SER A 182 -3.89 10.64 -7.37
N ALA A 183 -3.57 11.60 -6.51
CA ALA A 183 -2.28 12.28 -6.47
C ALA A 183 -1.15 11.30 -6.11
N SER A 184 -1.32 10.48 -5.07
CA SER A 184 -0.35 9.46 -4.66
C SER A 184 -0.11 8.42 -5.76
N ARG A 185 -1.17 7.99 -6.46
CA ARG A 185 -1.07 7.09 -7.60
C ARG A 185 -0.26 7.69 -8.75
N LYS A 186 -0.48 8.97 -9.05
CA LYS A 186 0.26 9.68 -10.08
C LYS A 186 1.74 9.80 -9.72
N SER A 187 2.05 10.23 -8.50
CA SER A 187 3.42 10.36 -7.99
C SER A 187 4.18 9.03 -8.06
N LEU A 188 3.54 7.92 -7.64
CA LEU A 188 4.12 6.58 -7.75
C LEU A 188 4.44 6.20 -9.20
N LYS A 189 3.49 6.45 -10.12
CA LYS A 189 3.67 6.15 -11.54
C LYS A 189 4.82 6.97 -12.15
N ASP A 190 4.94 8.23 -11.78
CA ASP A 190 6.00 9.10 -12.26
C ASP A 190 7.39 8.61 -11.78
N THR A 191 7.50 8.17 -10.52
CA THR A 191 8.73 7.58 -9.97
C THR A 191 9.06 6.23 -10.63
N GLU A 192 8.06 5.38 -10.91
CA GLU A 192 8.26 4.12 -11.63
C GLU A 192 8.76 4.36 -13.07
N GLN A 193 8.29 5.43 -13.71
CA GLN A 193 8.78 5.85 -15.03
C GLN A 193 10.23 6.34 -14.98
N GLN A 194 10.59 7.17 -13.98
CA GLN A 194 11.97 7.61 -13.75
C GLN A 194 12.90 6.42 -13.49
N LEU A 195 12.47 5.45 -12.69
CA LEU A 195 13.22 4.21 -12.43
C LEU A 195 13.49 3.42 -13.72
N LYS A 196 12.51 3.36 -14.61
CA LYS A 196 12.67 2.72 -15.91
C LYS A 196 13.74 3.44 -16.74
N GLU A 197 13.69 4.76 -16.80
CA GLU A 197 14.64 5.59 -17.54
C GLU A 197 16.08 5.46 -17.01
N VAL A 198 16.25 5.46 -15.68
CA VAL A 198 17.56 5.25 -15.03
C VAL A 198 18.09 3.83 -15.32
N ASN A 199 17.24 2.80 -15.25
CA ASN A 199 17.65 1.44 -15.59
C ASN A 199 18.09 1.30 -17.05
N GLU A 200 17.41 1.97 -17.97
CA GLU A 200 17.82 2.04 -19.38
C GLU A 200 19.17 2.76 -19.53
N GLN A 201 19.38 3.87 -18.82
CA GLN A 201 20.67 4.57 -18.83
C GLN A 201 21.80 3.69 -18.27
N ILE A 202 21.58 2.96 -17.20
CA ILE A 202 22.52 1.98 -16.63
C ILE A 202 22.88 0.92 -17.66
N HIS A 203 21.87 0.38 -18.36
CA HIS A 203 22.07 -0.65 -19.38
C HIS A 203 22.95 -0.13 -20.53
N PHE A 204 22.59 1.00 -21.14
CA PHE A 204 23.36 1.56 -22.24
C PHE A 204 24.75 2.07 -21.82
N THR A 205 24.89 2.63 -20.62
CA THR A 205 26.19 3.01 -20.09
C THR A 205 27.08 1.78 -19.87
N GLY A 206 26.51 0.68 -19.38
CA GLY A 206 27.20 -0.62 -19.26
C GLY A 206 27.70 -1.14 -20.60
N GLN A 207 26.85 -1.14 -21.63
CA GLN A 207 27.24 -1.54 -23.00
C GLN A 207 28.34 -0.63 -23.57
N TYR A 208 28.19 0.68 -23.43
CA TYR A 208 29.19 1.64 -23.87
C TYR A 208 30.57 1.37 -23.22
N LEU A 209 30.61 1.15 -21.91
CA LEU A 209 31.84 0.88 -21.19
C LEU A 209 32.45 -0.49 -21.55
N ALA A 210 31.64 -1.52 -21.73
CA ALA A 210 32.07 -2.87 -22.10
C ALA A 210 32.78 -2.88 -23.47
N TYR A 211 32.24 -2.19 -24.45
CA TYR A 211 32.74 -2.22 -25.81
C TYR A 211 33.61 -1.03 -26.20
N LYS A 212 33.88 -0.10 -25.29
CA LYS A 212 34.73 1.08 -25.50
C LYS A 212 36.12 0.71 -25.99
N ASN A 213 36.72 -0.34 -25.45
CA ASN A 213 38.04 -0.81 -25.85
C ASN A 213 38.04 -1.41 -27.26
N VAL A 214 37.05 -2.23 -27.60
CA VAL A 214 36.88 -2.80 -28.93
C VAL A 214 36.75 -1.69 -29.98
N TYR A 215 35.98 -0.63 -29.69
CA TYR A 215 35.88 0.54 -30.56
C TYR A 215 37.20 1.30 -30.67
N ALA A 216 37.99 1.43 -29.60
CA ALA A 216 39.29 2.06 -29.63
C ALA A 216 40.30 1.28 -30.50
N ASP A 217 40.25 -0.06 -30.46
CA ASP A 217 41.09 -0.95 -31.28
C ASP A 217 40.63 -0.94 -32.73
N TYR A 218 39.33 -0.89 -33.00
CA TYR A 218 38.79 -0.66 -34.36
C TYR A 218 39.35 0.63 -34.98
N ARG A 219 39.39 1.74 -34.24
CA ARG A 219 39.94 3.00 -34.71
C ARG A 219 41.43 2.94 -35.04
N LYS A 220 42.20 2.09 -34.36
CA LYS A 220 43.66 1.91 -34.56
C LYS A 220 43.99 0.84 -35.61
N SER A 221 43.03 -0.02 -35.95
CA SER A 221 43.23 -1.12 -36.90
C SER A 221 43.61 -0.61 -38.32
N ARG A 222 44.59 -1.28 -38.89
CA ARG A 222 45.03 -1.01 -40.31
C ARG A 222 43.99 -1.55 -41.32
N ASN A 223 43.35 -2.68 -41.03
CA ASN A 223 42.30 -3.30 -41.83
C ASN A 223 40.95 -3.17 -41.07
N LYS A 224 40.26 -2.07 -41.35
CA LYS A 224 38.97 -1.78 -40.68
C LYS A 224 37.84 -2.71 -41.09
N GLU A 225 37.82 -3.16 -42.36
CA GLU A 225 36.78 -4.01 -42.90
C GLU A 225 36.81 -5.38 -42.21
N LYS A 226 37.97 -6.02 -42.18
CA LYS A 226 38.13 -7.34 -41.52
C LYS A 226 37.84 -7.24 -40.03
N PHE A 227 38.31 -6.20 -39.32
CA PHE A 227 38.05 -6.01 -37.93
C PHE A 227 36.56 -5.78 -37.65
N TYR A 228 35.89 -5.04 -38.55
CA TYR A 228 34.44 -4.81 -38.43
C TYR A 228 33.66 -6.11 -38.62
N GLU A 229 34.01 -6.97 -39.58
CA GLU A 229 33.37 -8.26 -39.81
C GLU A 229 33.52 -9.19 -38.56
N GLU A 230 34.73 -9.23 -37.96
CA GLU A 230 35.01 -10.03 -36.76
C GLU A 230 34.29 -9.53 -35.52
N HIS A 231 34.04 -8.21 -35.39
CA HIS A 231 33.47 -7.56 -34.18
C HIS A 231 32.18 -6.79 -34.46
N GLN A 232 31.44 -7.15 -35.51
CA GLN A 232 30.24 -6.43 -35.95
C GLN A 232 29.19 -6.24 -34.86
N ALA A 233 28.93 -7.30 -34.07
CA ALA A 233 27.92 -7.25 -32.99
C ALA A 233 28.33 -6.26 -31.89
N GLU A 234 29.59 -6.30 -31.47
CA GLU A 234 30.13 -5.45 -30.39
C GLU A 234 30.16 -3.97 -30.79
N LEU A 235 30.59 -3.68 -32.02
CA LEU A 235 30.61 -2.31 -32.58
C LEU A 235 29.19 -1.76 -32.76
N SER A 236 28.25 -2.60 -33.22
CA SER A 236 26.84 -2.19 -33.37
C SER A 236 26.21 -1.87 -32.00
N LEU A 237 26.49 -2.67 -30.98
CA LEU A 237 26.01 -2.40 -29.61
C LEU A 237 26.62 -1.13 -29.02
N TYR A 238 27.92 -0.89 -29.29
CA TYR A 238 28.60 0.35 -28.89
C TYR A 238 27.97 1.58 -29.53
N ASP A 239 27.75 1.55 -30.84
CA ASP A 239 27.17 2.68 -31.59
C ASP A 239 25.73 2.95 -31.16
N THR A 240 24.93 1.92 -30.95
CA THR A 240 23.57 2.03 -30.45
C THR A 240 23.55 2.65 -29.05
N ALA A 241 24.40 2.14 -28.15
CA ALA A 241 24.52 2.67 -26.80
C ALA A 241 24.95 4.13 -26.81
N LEU A 242 25.97 4.49 -27.62
CA LEU A 242 26.45 5.86 -27.74
C LEU A 242 25.37 6.82 -28.27
N ARG A 243 24.59 6.41 -29.28
CA ARG A 243 23.49 7.21 -29.85
C ARG A 243 22.44 7.47 -28.80
N THR A 244 21.93 6.42 -28.17
CA THR A 244 20.88 6.52 -27.14
C THR A 244 21.31 7.38 -25.95
N LEU A 245 22.56 7.22 -25.50
CA LEU A 245 23.10 8.03 -24.41
C LEU A 245 23.23 9.51 -24.80
N LYS A 246 23.63 9.83 -26.03
CA LYS A 246 23.72 11.22 -26.53
C LYS A 246 22.33 11.86 -26.64
N GLU A 247 21.35 11.13 -27.16
CA GLU A 247 19.96 11.60 -27.25
C GLU A 247 19.40 11.93 -25.87
N LYS A 248 19.60 11.05 -24.90
CA LYS A 248 19.10 11.23 -23.51
C LYS A 248 19.87 12.30 -22.72
N SER A 249 21.15 12.47 -22.96
CA SER A 249 21.97 13.48 -22.25
C SER A 249 21.82 14.89 -22.83
N GLY A 250 21.16 15.06 -23.98
CA GLY A 250 21.05 16.36 -24.66
C GLY A 250 22.40 17.01 -24.98
N GLY A 251 23.46 16.19 -25.14
CA GLY A 251 24.84 16.67 -25.36
C GLY A 251 25.64 16.98 -24.09
N ASN A 252 25.08 16.82 -22.92
CA ASN A 252 25.77 16.98 -21.64
C ASN A 252 26.70 15.79 -21.34
N LYS A 253 27.61 15.99 -20.37
CA LYS A 253 28.51 14.93 -19.90
C LYS A 253 27.71 13.75 -19.33
N LEU A 254 28.02 12.55 -19.80
CA LEU A 254 27.37 11.32 -19.33
C LEU A 254 27.59 11.13 -17.83
N PRO A 255 26.53 10.79 -17.07
CA PRO A 255 26.65 10.49 -15.66
C PRO A 255 27.52 9.24 -15.43
N SER A 256 28.24 9.21 -14.31
CA SER A 256 29.04 8.03 -13.97
C SER A 256 28.12 6.86 -13.56
N MET A 257 28.58 5.62 -13.77
CA MET A 257 27.85 4.42 -13.32
C MET A 257 27.52 4.48 -11.82
N LYS A 258 28.45 4.99 -11.00
CA LYS A 258 28.21 5.17 -9.56
C LYS A 258 27.07 6.13 -9.27
N ALA A 259 26.97 7.24 -10.01
CA ALA A 259 25.88 8.21 -9.86
C ALA A 259 24.54 7.62 -10.30
N LEU A 260 24.52 6.82 -11.39
CA LEU A 260 23.31 6.15 -11.86
C LEU A 260 22.79 5.11 -10.86
N TYR A 261 23.67 4.34 -10.25
CA TYR A 261 23.28 3.39 -9.20
C TYR A 261 22.77 4.10 -7.95
N ALA A 262 23.43 5.18 -7.50
CA ALA A 262 22.96 5.97 -6.37
C ALA A 262 21.57 6.57 -6.62
N GLU A 263 21.31 7.08 -7.85
CA GLU A 263 20.00 7.60 -8.23
C GLU A 263 18.94 6.48 -8.30
N LYS A 264 19.30 5.31 -8.83
CA LYS A 264 18.43 4.13 -8.80
C LYS A 264 18.04 3.75 -7.38
N ASP A 265 19.00 3.67 -6.46
CA ASP A 265 18.74 3.28 -5.06
C ASP A 265 17.82 4.31 -4.39
N ARG A 266 18.06 5.62 -4.61
CA ARG A 266 17.19 6.71 -4.13
C ARG A 266 15.76 6.58 -4.67
N LEU A 267 15.60 6.32 -5.97
CA LEU A 267 14.29 6.17 -6.59
C LEU A 267 13.56 4.89 -6.13
N VAL A 268 14.30 3.82 -5.83
CA VAL A 268 13.72 2.58 -5.27
C VAL A 268 13.16 2.86 -3.87
N GLU A 269 13.92 3.55 -3.02
CA GLU A 269 13.47 3.91 -1.68
C GLU A 269 12.24 4.84 -1.74
N LEU A 270 12.26 5.84 -2.61
CA LEU A 270 11.13 6.75 -2.83
C LEU A 270 9.89 6.00 -3.32
N ARG A 271 10.03 5.10 -4.31
CA ARG A 271 8.94 4.26 -4.82
C ARG A 271 8.32 3.41 -3.71
N ASP A 272 9.14 2.79 -2.87
CA ASP A 272 8.64 1.89 -1.82
C ASP A 272 7.84 2.67 -0.78
N ARG A 273 8.27 3.87 -0.40
CA ARG A 273 7.50 4.80 0.43
C ARG A 273 6.20 5.24 -0.23
N GLN A 274 6.25 5.66 -1.49
CA GLN A 274 5.06 6.07 -2.24
C GLN A 274 4.04 4.94 -2.42
N ARG A 275 4.49 3.68 -2.48
CA ARG A 275 3.60 2.51 -2.49
C ARG A 275 2.86 2.34 -1.17
N GLU A 276 3.55 2.56 -0.06
CA GLU A 276 2.94 2.53 1.26
C GLU A 276 1.92 3.66 1.41
N ASP A 277 2.28 4.89 1.06
CA ASP A 277 1.39 6.05 1.07
C ASP A 277 0.15 5.82 0.21
N PHE A 278 0.34 5.33 -1.02
CA PHE A 278 -0.78 5.02 -1.92
C PHE A 278 -1.71 3.96 -1.33
N SER A 279 -1.15 2.90 -0.72
CA SER A 279 -1.95 1.86 -0.07
C SER A 279 -2.78 2.42 1.08
N ASN A 280 -2.18 3.28 1.92
CA ASN A 280 -2.84 3.90 3.05
C ASN A 280 -3.95 4.88 2.60
N HIS A 281 -3.69 5.71 1.60
CA HIS A 281 -4.72 6.61 1.03
C HIS A 281 -5.88 5.82 0.40
N GLN A 282 -5.58 4.73 -0.30
CA GLN A 282 -6.59 3.86 -0.90
C GLN A 282 -7.46 3.18 0.16
N ASP A 283 -6.86 2.71 1.25
CA ASP A 283 -7.60 2.08 2.34
C ASP A 283 -8.46 3.11 3.10
N TYR A 284 -7.95 4.33 3.31
CA TYR A 284 -8.72 5.43 3.89
C TYR A 284 -9.91 5.83 3.02
N GLU A 285 -9.72 6.03 1.73
CA GLU A 285 -10.79 6.32 0.78
C GLU A 285 -11.86 5.20 0.78
N ARG A 286 -11.43 3.95 0.79
CA ARG A 286 -12.33 2.79 0.84
C ARG A 286 -13.16 2.76 2.12
N GLU A 287 -12.55 3.12 3.26
CA GLU A 287 -13.25 3.22 4.52
C GLU A 287 -14.33 4.31 4.48
N LEU A 288 -13.98 5.52 4.00
CA LEU A 288 -14.95 6.61 3.84
C LEU A 288 -16.10 6.25 2.88
N ARG A 289 -15.81 5.54 1.79
CA ARG A 289 -16.85 5.01 0.88
C ARG A 289 -17.76 4.01 1.59
N THR A 290 -17.22 3.18 2.47
CA THR A 290 -18.02 2.24 3.28
C THR A 290 -18.92 3.01 4.25
N VAL A 291 -18.39 4.04 4.90
CA VAL A 291 -19.18 4.95 5.77
C VAL A 291 -20.29 5.62 4.97
N SER A 292 -19.98 6.18 3.79
CA SER A 292 -20.96 6.82 2.91
C SER A 292 -22.12 5.87 2.56
N ALA A 293 -21.80 4.66 2.11
CA ALA A 293 -22.81 3.66 1.76
C ALA A 293 -23.68 3.27 2.96
N ASN A 294 -23.08 3.17 4.15
CA ASN A 294 -23.83 2.88 5.38
C ASN A 294 -24.73 4.07 5.78
N ILE A 295 -24.28 5.31 5.60
CA ILE A 295 -25.10 6.51 5.82
C ILE A 295 -26.32 6.49 4.89
N ASP A 296 -26.14 6.22 3.59
CA ASP A 296 -27.22 6.15 2.62
C ASP A 296 -28.25 5.08 2.98
N MET A 297 -27.78 3.92 3.49
CA MET A 297 -28.66 2.86 4.02
C MET A 297 -29.43 3.29 5.28
N ILE A 298 -28.77 4.00 6.22
CA ILE A 298 -29.39 4.52 7.46
C ILE A 298 -30.46 5.55 7.10
N LEU A 299 -30.20 6.44 6.15
CA LEU A 299 -31.10 7.48 5.69
C LEU A 299 -32.19 6.96 4.72
N GLY A 300 -32.11 5.70 4.30
CA GLY A 300 -33.08 5.10 3.38
C GLY A 300 -33.04 5.65 1.95
N LYS A 301 -31.97 6.35 1.55
CA LYS A 301 -31.85 6.94 0.20
C LYS A 301 -31.91 5.90 -0.91
N ASN A 302 -31.41 4.70 -0.68
CA ASN A 302 -31.43 3.60 -1.68
C ASN A 302 -32.84 3.09 -1.97
N ARG A 303 -33.80 3.23 -1.05
CA ARG A 303 -35.20 2.82 -1.26
C ARG A 303 -35.97 3.74 -2.21
N GLY A 304 -35.56 5.00 -2.32
CA GLY A 304 -36.22 5.98 -3.20
C GLY A 304 -35.90 5.79 -4.67
N GLN A 305 -34.71 5.32 -4.99
CA GLN A 305 -34.28 5.08 -6.37
C GLN A 305 -34.93 3.83 -6.98
N GLU A 306 -35.06 2.73 -6.21
CA GLU A 306 -35.74 1.50 -6.67
C GLU A 306 -37.23 1.74 -6.93
N GLN A 307 -37.91 2.52 -6.10
CA GLN A 307 -39.33 2.87 -6.30
C GLN A 307 -39.54 3.81 -7.50
N GLN A 308 -38.57 4.63 -7.87
CA GLN A 308 -38.66 5.45 -9.08
C GLN A 308 -38.44 4.61 -10.34
N ILE A 309 -37.47 3.68 -10.32
CA ILE A 309 -37.19 2.76 -11.43
C ILE A 309 -38.38 1.81 -11.66
N GLU A 310 -38.98 1.27 -10.58
CA GLU A 310 -40.23 0.46 -10.71
C GLU A 310 -41.43 1.24 -11.26
N LYS A 311 -41.56 2.52 -10.91
CA LYS A 311 -42.59 3.40 -11.46
C LYS A 311 -42.36 3.75 -12.92
N GLU A 312 -41.10 3.92 -13.34
CA GLU A 312 -40.75 4.19 -14.75
C GLU A 312 -40.83 2.94 -15.63
N GLN A 313 -40.68 1.73 -15.08
CA GLN A 313 -40.84 0.47 -15.81
C GLN A 313 -42.30 0.02 -15.92
N ASN A 314 -43.19 0.59 -15.12
CA ASN A 314 -44.65 0.26 -15.14
C ASN A 314 -45.50 1.33 -15.82
N LEU A 315 -44.90 2.28 -16.52
CA LEU A 315 -45.51 3.28 -17.40
C LEU A 315 -45.22 2.98 -18.87
#